data_11a463c8ee02207f9e452cc89c3607e8
#
_entry.id   11a463c8ee02207f9e452cc89c3607e8
#
_cell.length_a   1.000
_cell.length_b   1.000
_cell.length_c   1.000
_cell.angle_alpha   90.00
_cell.angle_beta   90.00
_cell.angle_gamma   90.00
#
_symmetry.space_group_name_H-M   'P 1'
#
loop_
_entity.id
_entity.type
_entity.pdbx_description
1 polymer ?
#
loop_
_entity_poly.entity_id
_entity_poly.type
_entity_poly.pdbx_seq_one_letter_code
_entity_poly.pdbx_strand_id
1 'polypeptide(L)'
;LKVLVLAVHPQMDTSVVNKAWVEELSKHDNITVRELYKEYPDEAIDVAKEQQLCEQYDRIVFQFPLYWYSSPPLLKKWQDLVLTYGWAFGSEGKALHGKELMLAVSTGSEAEKYQAGGGNHYSISELLKPFQATSNLIGMTYLPPYVFYGVKYANAEDIAISAKRLADYIQKPFS
;
A
#
# COMPACT_ATOMS: atom_id res chain seq x y z
N LEU A 1 6.36 -9.88 -14.03
CA LEU A 1 5.79 -8.83 -13.19
C LEU A 1 6.74 -8.54 -12.03
N LYS A 2 7.27 -7.32 -11.96
CA LYS A 2 8.08 -6.83 -10.84
C LYS A 2 7.22 -5.98 -9.93
N VAL A 3 7.22 -6.29 -8.65
CA VAL A 3 6.38 -5.63 -7.65
C VAL A 3 7.23 -4.88 -6.63
N LEU A 4 6.94 -3.59 -6.43
CA LEU A 4 7.48 -2.79 -5.34
C LEU A 4 6.43 -2.64 -4.25
N VAL A 5 6.76 -3.05 -3.04
CA VAL A 5 5.90 -2.85 -1.87
C VAL A 5 6.49 -1.77 -0.97
N LEU A 6 5.78 -0.67 -0.82
CA LEU A 6 6.09 0.35 0.18
C LEU A 6 5.31 0.02 1.44
N ALA A 7 5.98 -0.61 2.40
CA ALA A 7 5.42 -0.97 3.69
C ALA A 7 5.57 0.21 4.66
N VAL A 8 4.43 0.74 5.11
CA VAL A 8 4.40 1.99 5.88
C VAL A 8 3.68 1.75 7.21
N HIS A 9 4.44 1.33 8.20
CA HIS A 9 3.97 1.15 9.57
C HIS A 9 4.93 1.83 10.54
N PRO A 10 4.47 2.78 11.38
CA PRO A 10 5.35 3.52 12.30
C PRO A 10 6.05 2.64 13.34
N GLN A 11 5.47 1.49 13.66
CA GLN A 11 5.95 0.54 14.65
C GLN A 11 5.95 -0.88 14.07
N MET A 12 6.67 -1.08 12.95
CA MET A 12 6.70 -2.36 12.25
C MET A 12 7.14 -3.53 13.15
N ASP A 13 8.11 -3.32 14.02
CA ASP A 13 8.65 -4.37 14.90
C ASP A 13 7.61 -4.96 15.84
N THR A 14 6.60 -4.18 16.24
CA THR A 14 5.50 -4.61 17.12
C THR A 14 4.21 -4.89 16.36
N SER A 15 4.15 -4.61 15.07
CA SER A 15 3.00 -4.94 14.23
C SER A 15 2.89 -6.46 14.07
N VAL A 16 1.68 -6.98 14.22
CA VAL A 16 1.45 -8.42 14.05
C VAL A 16 1.18 -8.76 12.58
N VAL A 17 0.24 -8.06 11.95
CA VAL A 17 -0.18 -8.34 10.57
C VAL A 17 0.82 -7.79 9.56
N ASN A 18 1.14 -6.50 9.62
CA ASN A 18 2.02 -5.88 8.61
C ASN A 18 3.43 -6.47 8.64
N LYS A 19 3.93 -6.83 9.81
CA LYS A 19 5.22 -7.53 9.93
C LYS A 19 5.19 -8.91 9.27
N ALA A 20 4.16 -9.70 9.53
CA ALA A 20 4.01 -11.02 8.90
C ALA A 20 3.92 -10.92 7.37
N TRP A 21 3.23 -9.88 6.88
CA TRP A 21 3.16 -9.60 5.45
C TRP A 21 4.54 -9.27 4.86
N VAL A 22 5.29 -8.37 5.49
CA VAL A 22 6.66 -8.01 5.07
C VAL A 22 7.56 -9.25 5.04
N GLU A 23 7.52 -10.07 6.08
CA GLU A 23 8.31 -11.31 6.17
C GLU A 23 7.98 -12.30 5.05
N GLU A 24 6.69 -12.48 4.73
CA GLU A 24 6.28 -13.38 3.66
C GLU A 24 6.64 -12.83 2.28
N LEU A 25 6.31 -11.56 2.01
CA LEU A 25 6.58 -10.93 0.72
C LEU A 25 8.08 -10.90 0.38
N SER A 26 8.93 -10.76 1.39
CA SER A 26 10.39 -10.73 1.23
C SER A 26 11.00 -12.07 0.80
N LYS A 27 10.23 -13.15 0.77
CA LYS A 27 10.68 -14.48 0.27
C LYS A 27 10.59 -14.61 -1.26
N HIS A 28 9.97 -13.66 -1.94
CA HIS A 28 9.70 -13.75 -3.38
C HIS A 28 10.68 -12.87 -4.17
N ASP A 29 11.40 -13.46 -5.10
CA ASP A 29 12.47 -12.79 -5.87
C ASP A 29 11.97 -11.62 -6.75
N ASN A 30 10.71 -11.65 -7.16
CA ASN A 30 10.09 -10.61 -7.98
C ASN A 30 9.38 -9.51 -7.17
N ILE A 31 9.45 -9.58 -5.84
CA ILE A 31 8.87 -8.60 -4.92
C ILE A 31 9.98 -7.91 -4.15
N THR A 32 10.04 -6.60 -4.22
CA THR A 32 10.93 -5.79 -3.38
C THR A 32 10.10 -5.08 -2.32
N VAL A 33 10.42 -5.33 -1.06
CA VAL A 33 9.76 -4.67 0.07
C VAL A 33 10.65 -3.56 0.62
N ARG A 34 10.08 -2.36 0.78
CA ARG A 34 10.73 -1.22 1.43
C ARG A 34 9.90 -0.76 2.61
N GLU A 35 10.49 -0.81 3.79
CA GLU A 35 9.88 -0.29 5.02
C GLU A 35 10.22 1.20 5.14
N LEU A 36 9.28 2.09 4.78
CA LEU A 36 9.57 3.53 4.66
C LEU A 36 10.04 4.18 5.95
N TYR A 37 9.50 3.80 7.11
CA TYR A 37 9.95 4.34 8.40
C TYR A 37 11.36 3.86 8.79
N LYS A 38 11.81 2.74 8.26
CA LYS A 38 13.16 2.22 8.45
C LYS A 38 14.15 2.86 7.49
N GLU A 39 13.72 3.08 6.24
CA GLU A 39 14.53 3.76 5.23
C GLU A 39 14.73 5.25 5.57
N TYR A 40 13.70 5.87 6.13
CA TYR A 40 13.66 7.29 6.45
C TYR A 40 13.24 7.52 7.91
N PRO A 41 14.10 7.16 8.89
CA PRO A 41 13.76 7.30 10.31
C PRO A 41 13.60 8.76 10.75
N ASP A 42 14.21 9.69 10.03
CA ASP A 42 14.07 11.14 10.19
C ASP A 42 13.01 11.75 9.25
N GLU A 43 12.32 10.90 8.48
CA GLU A 43 11.33 11.30 7.46
C GLU A 43 11.88 12.23 6.36
N ALA A 44 13.20 12.27 6.18
CA ALA A 44 13.86 13.00 5.09
C ALA A 44 13.93 12.14 3.82
N ILE A 45 12.85 12.13 3.07
CA ILE A 45 12.70 11.26 1.88
C ILE A 45 13.62 11.73 0.76
N ASP A 46 14.42 10.81 0.22
CA ASP A 46 15.22 10.99 -0.99
C ASP A 46 14.31 10.83 -2.21
N VAL A 47 13.80 11.93 -2.71
CA VAL A 47 12.83 11.98 -3.81
C VAL A 47 13.38 11.32 -5.08
N ALA A 48 14.61 11.64 -5.47
CA ALA A 48 15.22 11.11 -6.69
C ALA A 48 15.38 9.60 -6.62
N LYS A 49 15.81 9.08 -5.46
CA LYS A 49 15.94 7.64 -5.21
C LYS A 49 14.58 6.93 -5.31
N GLU A 50 13.55 7.49 -4.69
CA GLU A 50 12.20 6.90 -4.73
C GLU A 50 11.61 6.91 -6.14
N GLN A 51 11.80 8.01 -6.89
CA GLN A 51 11.36 8.10 -8.28
C GLN A 51 12.05 7.06 -9.17
N GLN A 52 13.38 6.98 -9.13
CA GLN A 52 14.15 5.98 -9.88
C GLN A 52 13.74 4.55 -9.52
N LEU A 53 13.44 4.31 -8.25
CA LEU A 53 12.98 3.00 -7.82
C LEU A 53 11.61 2.67 -8.43
N CYS A 54 10.64 3.57 -8.33
CA CYS A 54 9.29 3.37 -8.90
C CYS A 54 9.32 3.07 -10.42
N GLU A 55 10.24 3.67 -11.16
CA GLU A 55 10.37 3.44 -12.60
C GLU A 55 10.74 1.99 -12.97
N GLN A 56 11.39 1.24 -12.07
CA GLN A 56 11.89 -0.11 -12.30
C GLN A 56 10.84 -1.21 -12.14
N TYR A 57 9.66 -0.89 -11.62
CA TYR A 57 8.62 -1.86 -11.28
C TYR A 57 7.36 -1.66 -12.10
N ASP A 58 6.63 -2.74 -12.32
CA ASP A 58 5.38 -2.75 -13.08
C ASP A 58 4.18 -2.41 -12.17
N ARG A 59 4.25 -2.87 -10.93
CA ARG A 59 3.21 -2.70 -9.90
C ARG A 59 3.81 -2.11 -8.64
N ILE A 60 3.15 -1.07 -8.11
CA ILE A 60 3.48 -0.47 -6.82
C ILE A 60 2.36 -0.80 -5.84
N VAL A 61 2.73 -1.31 -4.68
CA VAL A 61 1.78 -1.66 -3.60
C VAL A 61 2.05 -0.75 -2.41
N PHE A 62 1.04 -0.02 -1.96
CA PHE A 62 1.09 0.66 -0.67
C PHE A 62 0.53 -0.27 0.39
N GLN A 63 1.38 -0.72 1.31
CA GLN A 63 1.01 -1.59 2.42
C GLN A 63 0.99 -0.78 3.71
N PHE A 64 -0.18 -0.69 4.38
CA PHE A 64 -0.33 0.12 5.58
C PHE A 64 -1.51 -0.29 6.45
N PRO A 65 -1.46 -0.01 7.76
CA PRO A 65 -2.63 -0.09 8.63
C PRO A 65 -3.54 1.12 8.39
N LEU A 66 -4.84 0.90 8.44
CA LEU A 66 -5.82 2.00 8.35
C LEU A 66 -5.76 2.84 9.63
N TYR A 67 -5.22 4.05 9.51
CA TYR A 67 -5.14 5.03 10.58
C TYR A 67 -6.12 6.17 10.32
N TRP A 68 -7.06 6.34 11.22
CA TRP A 68 -8.09 7.38 11.09
C TRP A 68 -8.68 7.42 9.68
N TYR A 69 -9.13 6.24 9.21
CA TYR A 69 -9.77 6.05 7.90
C TYR A 69 -8.87 6.38 6.69
N SER A 70 -7.57 6.47 6.92
CA SER A 70 -6.55 6.81 5.93
C SER A 70 -5.28 6.01 6.17
N SER A 71 -4.12 6.59 5.96
CA SER A 71 -2.81 5.95 6.09
C SER A 71 -1.97 6.59 7.21
N PRO A 72 -0.87 5.93 7.62
CA PRO A 72 0.15 6.60 8.43
C PRO A 72 0.70 7.85 7.72
N PRO A 73 1.12 8.88 8.48
CA PRO A 73 1.50 10.19 7.91
C PRO A 73 2.62 10.13 6.88
N LEU A 74 3.60 9.24 7.08
CA LEU A 74 4.75 9.14 6.17
C LEU A 74 4.34 8.73 4.75
N LEU A 75 3.28 7.94 4.57
CA LEU A 75 2.79 7.60 3.24
C LEU A 75 2.21 8.84 2.52
N LYS A 76 1.50 9.70 3.23
CA LYS A 76 1.00 10.95 2.64
C LYS A 76 2.16 11.89 2.29
N LYS A 77 3.13 12.02 3.20
CA LYS A 77 4.36 12.78 2.96
C LYS A 77 5.14 12.26 1.75
N TRP A 78 5.27 10.94 1.63
CA TRP A 78 5.89 10.30 0.48
C TRP A 78 5.16 10.69 -0.83
N GLN A 79 3.84 10.59 -0.86
CA GLN A 79 3.04 10.98 -2.03
C GLN A 79 3.24 12.47 -2.38
N ASP A 80 3.19 13.35 -1.39
CA ASP A 80 3.33 14.79 -1.58
C ASP A 80 4.71 15.17 -2.13
N LEU A 81 5.76 14.49 -1.71
CA LEU A 81 7.14 14.81 -2.10
C LEU A 81 7.58 14.10 -3.38
N VAL A 82 7.20 12.84 -3.57
CA VAL A 82 7.70 12.00 -4.66
C VAL A 82 6.87 12.18 -5.94
N LEU A 83 5.56 12.35 -5.83
CA LEU A 83 4.67 12.53 -6.98
C LEU A 83 4.68 13.97 -7.48
N THR A 84 5.82 14.37 -8.07
CA THR A 84 6.05 15.76 -8.49
C THR A 84 5.48 16.09 -9.87
N TYR A 85 5.20 17.38 -10.08
CA TYR A 85 4.89 17.91 -11.41
C TYR A 85 6.08 17.66 -12.38
N GLY A 86 5.76 17.27 -13.60
CA GLY A 86 6.77 16.96 -14.62
C GLY A 86 7.38 15.55 -14.53
N TRP A 87 7.12 14.82 -13.45
CA TRP A 87 7.48 13.41 -13.32
C TRP A 87 6.24 12.52 -13.23
N ALA A 88 5.39 12.72 -12.22
CA ALA A 88 4.19 11.90 -12.01
C ALA A 88 2.96 12.45 -12.75
N PHE A 89 2.84 13.77 -12.91
CA PHE A 89 1.69 14.41 -13.54
C PHE A 89 2.09 15.67 -14.31
N GLY A 90 1.13 16.26 -15.03
CA GLY A 90 1.38 17.35 -15.98
C GLY A 90 1.66 16.81 -17.38
N SER A 91 1.81 17.69 -18.37
CA SER A 91 1.97 17.29 -19.78
C SER A 91 3.14 16.33 -20.03
N GLU A 92 4.26 16.54 -19.34
CA GLU A 92 5.47 15.73 -19.44
C GLU A 92 5.60 14.64 -18.37
N GLY A 93 4.79 14.71 -17.29
CA GLY A 93 4.85 13.81 -16.14
C GLY A 93 4.18 12.46 -16.40
N LYS A 94 4.86 11.56 -17.09
CA LYS A 94 4.34 10.26 -17.52
C LYS A 94 5.13 9.05 -17.00
N ALA A 95 6.00 9.26 -16.01
CA ALA A 95 6.89 8.20 -15.53
C ALA A 95 6.16 6.97 -14.96
N LEU A 96 4.94 7.15 -14.47
CA LEU A 96 4.12 6.10 -13.88
C LEU A 96 3.00 5.58 -14.81
N HIS A 97 2.85 6.14 -16.00
CA HIS A 97 1.83 5.72 -16.96
C HIS A 97 1.96 4.24 -17.32
N GLY A 98 0.84 3.54 -17.31
CA GLY A 98 0.78 2.12 -17.63
C GLY A 98 1.23 1.17 -16.53
N LYS A 99 1.70 1.71 -15.40
CA LYS A 99 1.97 0.92 -14.19
C LYS A 99 0.69 0.72 -13.38
N GLU A 100 0.74 -0.20 -12.42
CA GLU A 100 -0.40 -0.54 -11.57
C GLU A 100 -0.18 -0.08 -10.13
N LEU A 101 -1.22 0.47 -9.52
CA LEU A 101 -1.25 0.80 -8.08
C LEU A 101 -2.23 -0.13 -7.37
N MET A 102 -1.77 -0.76 -6.29
CA MET A 102 -2.59 -1.58 -5.41
C MET A 102 -2.39 -1.15 -3.96
N LEU A 103 -3.42 -1.32 -3.15
CA LEU A 103 -3.32 -1.12 -1.70
C LEU A 103 -3.43 -2.46 -0.98
N ALA A 104 -2.61 -2.64 0.04
CA ALA A 104 -2.69 -3.74 1.00
C ALA A 104 -2.92 -3.14 2.39
N VAL A 105 -4.15 -3.26 2.88
CA VAL A 105 -4.62 -2.53 4.06
C VAL A 105 -5.04 -3.49 5.16
N SER A 106 -4.59 -3.24 6.39
CA SER A 106 -5.09 -3.91 7.58
C SER A 106 -5.99 -2.96 8.39
N THR A 107 -7.08 -3.49 8.95
CA THR A 107 -8.02 -2.73 9.77
C THR A 107 -8.18 -3.36 11.15
N GLY A 108 -8.34 -2.53 12.17
CA GLY A 108 -8.60 -3.01 13.52
C GLY A 108 -9.99 -3.63 13.69
N SER A 109 -10.99 -3.07 13.00
CA SER A 109 -12.39 -3.53 13.07
C SER A 109 -12.70 -4.57 11.98
N GLU A 110 -13.76 -5.34 12.21
CA GLU A 110 -14.25 -6.37 11.31
C GLU A 110 -14.92 -5.77 10.07
N ALA A 111 -15.07 -6.58 9.02
CA ALA A 111 -15.62 -6.16 7.73
C ALA A 111 -17.02 -5.55 7.82
N GLU A 112 -17.87 -6.08 8.69
CA GLU A 112 -19.26 -5.63 8.88
C GLU A 112 -19.36 -4.18 9.38
N LYS A 113 -18.29 -3.65 9.96
CA LYS A 113 -18.23 -2.24 10.38
C LYS A 113 -18.10 -1.28 9.21
N TYR A 114 -17.49 -1.74 8.08
CA TYR A 114 -17.17 -0.91 6.93
C TYR A 114 -18.21 -1.04 5.81
N GLN A 115 -19.43 -0.62 6.13
CA GLN A 115 -20.55 -0.58 5.18
C GLN A 115 -21.61 0.43 5.63
N ALA A 116 -22.54 0.75 4.75
CA ALA A 116 -23.71 1.54 5.12
C ALA A 116 -24.49 0.85 6.25
N GLY A 117 -24.78 1.58 7.32
CA GLY A 117 -25.43 1.03 8.53
C GLY A 117 -24.49 0.28 9.48
N GLY A 118 -23.24 0.04 9.09
CA GLY A 118 -22.20 -0.48 10.00
C GLY A 118 -21.62 0.61 10.92
N GLY A 119 -20.86 0.20 11.93
CA GLY A 119 -20.31 1.12 12.94
C GLY A 119 -19.40 2.23 12.39
N ASN A 120 -18.70 1.97 11.28
CA ASN A 120 -17.87 2.96 10.59
C ASN A 120 -18.59 3.63 9.40
N HIS A 121 -19.83 3.26 9.10
CA HIS A 121 -20.75 3.87 8.13
C HIS A 121 -20.34 3.78 6.66
N TYR A 122 -19.06 3.73 6.35
CA TYR A 122 -18.50 3.76 4.99
C TYR A 122 -17.75 2.49 4.67
N SER A 123 -17.82 2.04 3.42
CA SER A 123 -17.03 0.93 2.91
C SER A 123 -15.54 1.29 2.82
N ILE A 124 -14.68 0.30 2.84
CA ILE A 124 -13.23 0.53 2.59
C ILE A 124 -13.01 1.16 1.21
N SER A 125 -13.78 0.77 0.20
CA SER A 125 -13.69 1.39 -1.14
C SER A 125 -13.98 2.88 -1.13
N GLU A 126 -14.92 3.35 -0.30
CA GLU A 126 -15.20 4.78 -0.13
C GLU A 126 -14.07 5.50 0.60
N LEU A 127 -13.52 4.89 1.66
CA LEU A 127 -12.43 5.48 2.44
C LEU A 127 -11.11 5.56 1.66
N LEU A 128 -10.88 4.66 0.70
CA LEU A 128 -9.67 4.61 -0.12
C LEU A 128 -9.76 5.42 -1.42
N LYS A 129 -10.84 6.12 -1.67
CA LYS A 129 -11.03 6.97 -2.87
C LYS A 129 -9.89 7.97 -3.14
N PRO A 130 -9.28 8.62 -2.15
CA PRO A 130 -8.14 9.51 -2.40
C PRO A 130 -6.97 8.83 -3.12
N PHE A 131 -6.69 7.57 -2.81
CA PHE A 131 -5.65 6.79 -3.50
C PHE A 131 -6.02 6.48 -4.95
N GLN A 132 -7.28 6.13 -5.20
CA GLN A 132 -7.78 5.93 -6.56
C GLN A 132 -7.73 7.22 -7.38
N ALA A 133 -8.12 8.34 -6.78
CA ALA A 133 -8.03 9.66 -7.42
C ALA A 133 -6.59 10.00 -7.79
N THR A 134 -5.64 9.75 -6.89
CA THR A 134 -4.20 9.91 -7.14
C THR A 134 -3.74 9.01 -8.29
N SER A 135 -4.08 7.72 -8.24
CA SER A 135 -3.74 6.75 -9.29
C SER A 135 -4.21 7.22 -10.67
N ASN A 136 -5.46 7.68 -10.75
CA ASN A 136 -6.04 8.19 -12.01
C ASN A 136 -5.28 9.40 -12.54
N LEU A 137 -4.94 10.35 -11.67
CA LEU A 137 -4.22 11.56 -12.05
C LEU A 137 -2.82 11.26 -12.60
N ILE A 138 -2.10 10.31 -11.98
CA ILE A 138 -0.73 9.95 -12.38
C ILE A 138 -0.66 8.87 -13.47
N GLY A 139 -1.81 8.50 -14.06
CA GLY A 139 -1.88 7.57 -15.20
C GLY A 139 -1.62 6.11 -14.87
N MET A 140 -1.77 5.72 -13.61
CA MET A 140 -1.68 4.32 -13.19
C MET A 140 -3.05 3.64 -13.25
N THR A 141 -3.06 2.32 -13.41
CA THR A 141 -4.25 1.48 -13.24
C THR A 141 -4.42 1.16 -11.76
N TYR A 142 -5.53 1.63 -11.17
CA TYR A 142 -5.85 1.29 -9.78
C TYR A 142 -6.47 -0.10 -9.71
N LEU A 143 -5.85 -0.99 -8.94
CA LEU A 143 -6.30 -2.37 -8.78
C LEU A 143 -7.16 -2.53 -7.51
N PRO A 144 -8.04 -3.56 -7.48
CA PRO A 144 -8.79 -3.85 -6.26
C PRO A 144 -7.85 -4.07 -5.06
N PRO A 145 -8.11 -3.41 -3.92
CA PRO A 145 -7.24 -3.52 -2.76
C PRO A 145 -7.32 -4.91 -2.10
N TYR A 146 -6.22 -5.35 -1.51
CA TYR A 146 -6.22 -6.44 -0.55
C TYR A 146 -6.51 -5.88 0.84
N VAL A 147 -7.50 -6.40 1.54
CA VAL A 147 -7.88 -5.92 2.87
C VAL A 147 -7.94 -7.07 3.86
N PHE A 148 -7.25 -6.93 4.99
CA PHE A 148 -7.38 -7.80 6.14
C PHE A 148 -8.11 -7.08 7.26
N TYR A 149 -9.30 -7.54 7.56
CA TYR A 149 -10.16 -6.96 8.58
C TYR A 149 -9.97 -7.64 9.94
N GLY A 150 -10.23 -6.91 11.02
CA GLY A 150 -10.34 -7.48 12.35
C GLY A 150 -9.01 -7.88 12.98
N VAL A 151 -7.94 -7.12 12.77
CA VAL A 151 -6.61 -7.38 13.36
C VAL A 151 -6.68 -7.64 14.87
N LYS A 152 -7.58 -6.97 15.59
CA LYS A 152 -7.76 -7.13 17.05
C LYS A 152 -8.20 -8.54 17.47
N TYR A 153 -8.82 -9.28 16.57
CA TYR A 153 -9.42 -10.60 16.84
C TYR A 153 -8.71 -11.72 16.09
N ALA A 154 -7.74 -11.40 15.26
CA ALA A 154 -7.02 -12.37 14.45
C ALA A 154 -6.07 -13.22 15.29
N ASN A 155 -6.07 -14.52 15.04
CA ASN A 155 -5.07 -15.43 15.61
C ASN A 155 -3.84 -15.57 14.68
N ALA A 156 -2.80 -16.24 15.17
CA ALA A 156 -1.55 -16.42 14.42
C ALA A 156 -1.75 -17.19 13.10
N GLU A 157 -2.68 -18.13 13.03
CA GLU A 157 -2.99 -18.90 11.82
C GLU A 157 -3.65 -18.03 10.76
N ASP A 158 -4.66 -17.24 11.13
CA ASP A 158 -5.32 -16.29 10.23
C ASP A 158 -4.33 -15.32 9.62
N ILE A 159 -3.40 -14.82 10.43
CA ILE A 159 -2.36 -13.88 10.00
C ILE A 159 -1.40 -14.54 9.01
N ALA A 160 -0.93 -15.76 9.30
CA ALA A 160 -0.04 -16.50 8.42
C ALA A 160 -0.72 -16.83 7.07
N ILE A 161 -2.00 -17.22 7.10
CA ILE A 161 -2.81 -17.47 5.90
C ILE A 161 -2.95 -16.15 5.09
N SER A 162 -3.23 -15.03 5.76
CA SER A 162 -3.39 -13.75 5.09
C SER A 162 -2.11 -13.30 4.39
N ALA A 163 -0.95 -13.56 4.99
CA ALA A 163 0.34 -13.22 4.40
C ALA A 163 0.59 -13.97 3.09
N LYS A 164 0.34 -15.28 3.07
CA LYS A 164 0.42 -16.10 1.85
C LYS A 164 -0.57 -15.66 0.78
N ARG A 165 -1.82 -15.41 1.18
CA ARG A 165 -2.85 -14.91 0.27
C ARG A 165 -2.51 -13.54 -0.31
N LEU A 166 -1.90 -12.66 0.48
CA LEU A 166 -1.43 -11.37 -0.02
C LEU A 166 -0.32 -11.57 -1.07
N ALA A 167 0.66 -12.43 -0.80
CA ALA A 167 1.74 -12.72 -1.73
C ALA A 167 1.20 -13.24 -3.08
N ASP A 168 0.23 -14.15 -3.04
CA ASP A 168 -0.43 -14.65 -4.24
C ASP A 168 -1.25 -13.54 -4.93
N TYR A 169 -1.97 -12.74 -4.15
CA TYR A 169 -2.86 -11.70 -4.67
C TYR A 169 -2.11 -10.60 -5.42
N ILE A 170 -0.99 -10.11 -4.88
CA ILE A 170 -0.25 -9.02 -5.50
C ILE A 170 0.55 -9.46 -6.73
N GLN A 171 0.66 -10.75 -7.00
CA GLN A 171 1.39 -11.29 -8.14
C GLN A 171 0.46 -11.72 -9.29
N LYS A 172 -0.83 -11.86 -9.04
CA LYS A 172 -1.76 -12.29 -10.09
C LYS A 172 -2.01 -11.19 -11.12
N PRO A 173 -2.28 -11.56 -12.40
CA PRO A 173 -2.77 -10.61 -13.37
C PRO A 173 -4.19 -10.12 -12.99
N PHE A 174 -4.46 -8.85 -13.29
CA PHE A 174 -5.80 -8.26 -13.23
C PHE A 174 -6.19 -7.86 -14.65
N SER A 175 -7.34 -8.31 -15.09
CA SER A 175 -7.92 -8.01 -16.41
C SER A 175 -8.88 -6.84 -16.31
#